data_379f6efebbc957c393d05f276429198c
#
_entry.id   379f6efebbc957c393d05f276429198c
#
_cell.length_a   1.000
_cell.length_b   1.000
_cell.length_c   1.000
_cell.angle_alpha   90.00
_cell.angle_beta   90.00
_cell.angle_gamma   90.00
#
_symmetry.space_group_name_H-M   'P 1'
#
loop_
_entity.id
_entity.type
_entity.pdbx_description
1 polymer ?
#
loop_
_entity_poly.entity_id
_entity_poly.type
_entity_poly.pdbx_seq_one_letter_code
_entity_poly.pdbx_strand_id
1 'polypeptide(L)'
;LIVSLLDLHPTVPGSSSLNEDRFEIFEAGTGHGALTLNLARAIHGANTVAPEIPDESEVDLQVPDAVEAKKQAYKKWRTDRRAVIHTLDCSGRHSAHAKTVIKNFRRGMYYPHIDFHVGSIDKYLSSRLLDTGDAPFLEHAILDLPNTHGYFDLVGKALKLNGSLITFCPSITQINAGVMFVRQNNLPLFLEKVVEVGAAVGVGGREWDVRPVKPRALLKAQAEEVKQPEILEGNEDVSGAAVEKFEAIATEASTGEASITRTPAPNGGGWEMICRPKVGIRISGGGFVGLWRRMTDSSE
;
A
#
# COMPACT_ATOMS: atom_id res chain seq x y z
N LEU A 1 -11.97 3.95 10.67
CA LEU A 1 -11.84 2.52 10.89
C LEU A 1 -10.37 2.09 10.98
N ILE A 2 -9.55 2.19 9.91
CA ILE A 2 -8.15 1.71 9.91
C ILE A 2 -7.33 2.35 11.04
N VAL A 3 -7.35 3.67 11.16
CA VAL A 3 -6.67 4.40 12.26
C VAL A 3 -7.14 3.94 13.64
N SER A 4 -8.44 3.66 13.80
CA SER A 4 -8.98 3.15 15.08
C SER A 4 -8.58 1.70 15.36
N LEU A 5 -8.42 0.87 14.31
CA LEU A 5 -7.96 -0.51 14.46
C LEU A 5 -6.47 -0.59 14.83
N LEU A 6 -5.67 0.35 14.33
CA LEU A 6 -4.23 0.42 14.63
C LEU A 6 -3.95 0.86 16.07
N ASP A 7 -4.89 1.58 16.70
CA ASP A 7 -4.75 2.08 18.09
C ASP A 7 -3.42 2.82 18.31
N LEU A 8 -3.23 3.89 17.53
CA LEU A 8 -1.96 4.61 17.45
C LEU A 8 -1.65 5.38 18.72
N HIS A 9 -0.54 5.11 19.38
CA HIS A 9 -0.06 5.77 20.59
C HIS A 9 1.36 6.33 20.46
N PRO A 10 1.62 7.24 19.50
CA PRO A 10 2.93 7.86 19.41
C PRO A 10 3.18 8.79 20.61
N THR A 11 4.39 8.74 21.14
CA THR A 11 4.80 9.59 22.27
C THR A 11 4.82 11.06 21.85
N VAL A 12 4.29 11.93 22.72
CA VAL A 12 4.25 13.38 22.48
C VAL A 12 5.59 14.05 22.82
N PRO A 13 5.93 15.18 22.19
CA PRO A 13 7.11 15.97 22.55
C PRO A 13 7.10 16.40 24.01
N GLY A 14 8.23 16.27 24.70
CA GLY A 14 8.35 16.63 26.12
C GLY A 14 8.14 15.49 27.11
N SER A 15 7.76 14.31 26.67
CA SER A 15 7.84 13.08 27.48
C SER A 15 9.29 12.74 27.74
N SER A 16 9.62 12.38 28.97
CA SER A 16 11.00 12.30 29.50
C SER A 16 11.79 11.07 29.08
N SER A 17 11.32 10.24 28.14
CA SER A 17 12.10 9.11 27.64
C SER A 17 13.05 9.58 26.53
N LEU A 18 14.30 9.76 26.88
CA LEU A 18 15.38 10.20 25.98
C LEU A 18 15.81 9.14 24.93
N ASN A 19 15.26 7.93 24.99
CA ASN A 19 15.66 6.76 24.17
C ASN A 19 14.48 6.03 23.54
N GLU A 20 13.38 6.69 23.22
CA GLU A 20 12.31 6.03 22.48
C GLU A 20 12.64 6.00 20.99
N ASP A 21 12.57 4.79 20.43
CA ASP A 21 12.65 4.57 18.99
C ASP A 21 11.61 5.40 18.26
N ARG A 22 11.94 5.82 17.04
CA ARG A 22 11.00 6.52 16.17
C ARG A 22 9.76 5.65 15.93
N PHE A 23 8.59 6.26 16.02
CA PHE A 23 7.31 5.62 15.70
C PHE A 23 7.13 5.63 14.17
N GLU A 24 7.33 4.47 13.53
CA GLU A 24 7.29 4.36 12.08
C GLU A 24 6.08 3.55 11.62
N ILE A 25 5.31 4.11 10.69
CA ILE A 25 4.20 3.43 10.00
C ILE A 25 4.57 3.25 8.54
N PHE A 26 4.40 2.05 8.02
CA PHE A 26 4.58 1.74 6.61
C PHE A 26 3.23 1.53 5.93
N GLU A 27 3.01 2.20 4.82
CA GLU A 27 1.83 2.06 3.96
C GLU A 27 2.28 1.67 2.55
N ALA A 28 1.82 0.54 2.06
CA ALA A 28 2.01 0.14 0.66
C ALA A 28 0.68 0.18 -0.08
N GLY A 29 0.65 0.94 -1.17
CA GLY A 29 -0.54 1.31 -1.91
C GLY A 29 -0.99 2.74 -1.58
N THR A 30 -0.13 3.73 -1.84
CA THR A 30 -0.42 5.16 -1.59
C THR A 30 -1.71 5.62 -2.28
N GLY A 31 -1.96 5.12 -3.51
CA GLY A 31 -3.11 5.52 -4.31
C GLY A 31 -3.22 7.03 -4.47
N HIS A 32 -4.33 7.62 -4.03
CA HIS A 32 -4.53 9.08 -4.04
C HIS A 32 -4.22 9.76 -2.68
N GLY A 33 -3.70 9.02 -1.70
CA GLY A 33 -3.20 9.56 -0.43
C GLY A 33 -4.24 9.79 0.66
N ALA A 34 -5.47 9.28 0.53
CA ALA A 34 -6.51 9.50 1.54
C ALA A 34 -6.18 8.82 2.87
N LEU A 35 -5.71 7.57 2.84
CA LEU A 35 -5.32 6.85 4.04
C LEU A 35 -4.06 7.48 4.64
N THR A 36 -3.05 7.75 3.81
CA THR A 36 -1.82 8.47 4.18
C THR A 36 -2.13 9.76 4.95
N LEU A 37 -3.09 10.56 4.45
CA LEU A 37 -3.50 11.82 5.09
C LEU A 37 -4.14 11.58 6.47
N ASN A 38 -4.98 10.56 6.60
CA ASN A 38 -5.60 10.21 7.89
C ASN A 38 -4.58 9.70 8.92
N LEU A 39 -3.59 8.91 8.48
CA LEU A 39 -2.48 8.46 9.31
C LEU A 39 -1.62 9.66 9.76
N ALA A 40 -1.26 10.55 8.82
CA ALA A 40 -0.47 11.74 9.13
C ALA A 40 -1.17 12.68 10.11
N ARG A 41 -2.49 12.80 9.99
CA ARG A 41 -3.31 13.53 10.97
C ARG A 41 -3.25 12.88 12.36
N ALA A 42 -3.27 11.55 12.43
CA ALA A 42 -3.27 10.83 13.71
C ALA A 42 -1.93 10.97 14.45
N ILE A 43 -0.79 11.01 13.73
CA ILE A 43 0.54 11.15 14.34
C ILE A 43 1.02 12.60 14.44
N HIS A 44 0.24 13.57 13.96
CA HIS A 44 0.66 14.99 13.89
C HIS A 44 1.15 15.54 15.21
N GLY A 45 0.45 15.23 16.31
CA GLY A 45 0.80 15.69 17.65
C GLY A 45 2.06 15.09 18.25
N ALA A 46 2.63 14.05 17.64
CA ALA A 46 3.87 13.42 18.12
C ALA A 46 5.13 14.19 17.71
N ASN A 47 5.04 15.01 16.68
CA ASN A 47 6.16 15.80 16.18
C ASN A 47 6.07 17.26 16.63
N THR A 48 7.20 17.93 16.78
CA THR A 48 7.25 19.39 16.92
C THR A 48 6.75 20.06 15.65
N VAL A 49 6.46 21.36 15.73
CA VAL A 49 6.05 22.14 14.56
C VAL A 49 7.15 22.10 13.50
N ALA A 50 6.78 21.72 12.28
CA ALA A 50 7.71 21.68 11.17
C ALA A 50 8.16 23.12 10.80
N PRO A 51 9.45 23.33 10.49
CA PRO A 51 9.90 24.56 9.84
C PRO A 51 9.19 24.76 8.50
N GLU A 52 9.25 25.98 7.99
CA GLU A 52 8.72 26.29 6.66
C GLU A 52 9.34 25.37 5.60
N ILE A 53 8.47 24.78 4.76
CA ILE A 53 8.92 23.88 3.70
C ILE A 53 9.63 24.73 2.64
N PRO A 54 10.89 24.44 2.30
CA PRO A 54 11.59 25.19 1.26
C PRO A 54 10.84 25.08 -0.07
N ASP A 55 10.46 26.19 -0.66
CA ASP A 55 9.86 26.21 -1.99
C ASP A 55 10.96 26.26 -3.04
N GLU A 56 10.94 25.33 -3.99
CA GLU A 56 11.90 25.28 -5.09
C GLU A 56 11.75 26.47 -6.04
N SER A 57 10.58 27.14 -6.04
CA SER A 57 10.30 28.31 -6.86
C SER A 57 10.83 29.63 -6.27
N GLU A 58 11.18 29.66 -4.98
CA GLU A 58 11.69 30.88 -4.30
C GLU A 58 13.18 31.13 -4.52
N VAL A 59 13.88 30.23 -5.20
CA VAL A 59 15.35 30.29 -5.41
C VAL A 59 15.78 31.57 -6.16
N ASP A 60 14.90 32.14 -6.98
CA ASP A 60 15.22 33.32 -7.78
C ASP A 60 15.07 34.70 -7.05
N LEU A 61 14.44 34.70 -5.87
CA LEU A 61 14.08 35.97 -5.19
C LEU A 61 14.73 36.17 -3.80
N GLN A 62 15.42 35.16 -3.25
CA GLN A 62 16.00 35.25 -1.90
C GLN A 62 17.53 35.13 -1.92
N VAL A 63 18.16 35.67 -0.86
CA VAL A 63 19.59 35.50 -0.62
C VAL A 63 19.90 33.99 -0.52
N PRO A 64 20.88 33.48 -1.30
CA PRO A 64 21.20 32.05 -1.35
C PRO A 64 21.41 31.40 0.01
N ASP A 65 22.06 32.11 0.93
CA ASP A 65 22.36 31.64 2.30
C ASP A 65 21.08 31.40 3.13
N ALA A 66 20.03 32.21 2.95
CA ALA A 66 18.77 32.08 3.68
C ALA A 66 17.98 30.88 3.21
N VAL A 67 17.99 30.56 1.91
CA VAL A 67 17.33 29.38 1.33
C VAL A 67 18.03 28.11 1.81
N GLU A 68 19.36 28.12 1.83
CA GLU A 68 20.13 26.96 2.29
C GLU A 68 19.93 26.72 3.79
N ALA A 69 19.87 27.78 4.61
CA ALA A 69 19.56 27.66 6.03
C ALA A 69 18.15 27.04 6.28
N LYS A 70 17.12 27.46 5.52
CA LYS A 70 15.78 26.85 5.57
C LYS A 70 15.81 25.37 5.20
N LYS A 71 16.54 24.99 4.15
CA LYS A 71 16.69 23.59 3.72
C LYS A 71 17.35 22.74 4.80
N GLN A 72 18.40 23.23 5.42
CA GLN A 72 19.11 22.54 6.49
C GLN A 72 18.25 22.39 7.74
N ALA A 73 17.54 23.45 8.15
CA ALA A 73 16.60 23.40 9.28
C ALA A 73 15.49 22.37 9.04
N TYR A 74 14.92 22.35 7.85
CA TYR A 74 13.89 21.37 7.48
C TYR A 74 14.45 19.95 7.42
N LYS A 75 15.65 19.76 6.85
CA LYS A 75 16.32 18.44 6.81
C LYS A 75 16.61 17.93 8.22
N LYS A 76 17.15 18.79 9.10
CA LYS A 76 17.38 18.44 10.50
C LYS A 76 16.08 18.04 11.19
N TRP A 77 15.04 18.85 11.07
CA TRP A 77 13.73 18.54 11.64
C TRP A 77 13.18 17.19 11.16
N ARG A 78 13.31 16.88 9.85
CA ARG A 78 12.92 15.57 9.30
C ARG A 78 13.69 14.41 9.94
N THR A 79 14.96 14.59 10.23
CA THR A 79 15.78 13.59 10.93
C THR A 79 15.32 13.41 12.37
N ASP A 80 14.92 14.49 13.04
CA ASP A 80 14.55 14.51 14.46
C ASP A 80 13.06 14.18 14.71
N ARG A 81 12.27 13.87 13.66
CA ARG A 81 10.85 13.49 13.80
C ARG A 81 10.70 12.26 14.69
N ARG A 82 9.77 12.32 15.61
CA ARG A 82 9.44 11.19 16.51
C ARG A 82 8.49 10.19 15.85
N ALA A 83 7.63 10.65 14.94
CA ALA A 83 6.70 9.80 14.20
C ALA A 83 6.76 10.12 12.70
N VAL A 84 6.71 9.08 11.87
CA VAL A 84 6.79 9.21 10.41
C VAL A 84 5.94 8.14 9.72
N ILE A 85 5.38 8.51 8.57
CA ILE A 85 4.70 7.59 7.67
C ILE A 85 5.57 7.42 6.44
N HIS A 86 5.93 6.19 6.15
CA HIS A 86 6.55 5.79 4.90
C HIS A 86 5.47 5.25 3.98
N THR A 87 5.06 6.03 2.97
CA THR A 87 4.08 5.59 1.99
C THR A 87 4.77 5.20 0.68
N LEU A 88 4.47 4.01 0.19
CA LEU A 88 5.08 3.43 -1.01
C LEU A 88 4.02 3.12 -2.07
N ASP A 89 4.31 3.49 -3.30
CA ASP A 89 3.54 3.06 -4.48
C ASP A 89 4.49 2.60 -5.60
N CYS A 90 4.11 1.57 -6.34
CA CYS A 90 4.86 1.16 -7.53
C CYS A 90 4.74 2.17 -8.68
N SER A 91 3.70 3.01 -8.66
CA SER A 91 3.43 4.03 -9.66
C SER A 91 3.90 5.42 -9.21
N GLY A 92 4.91 5.94 -9.88
CA GLY A 92 5.35 7.34 -9.68
C GLY A 92 4.23 8.36 -9.92
N ARG A 93 3.28 8.06 -10.80
CA ARG A 93 2.11 8.92 -11.06
C ARG A 93 1.17 8.98 -9.86
N HIS A 94 0.87 7.86 -9.22
CA HIS A 94 0.04 7.82 -8.01
C HIS A 94 0.73 8.57 -6.87
N SER A 95 2.02 8.30 -6.63
CA SER A 95 2.79 8.99 -5.62
C SER A 95 2.83 10.51 -5.84
N ALA A 96 3.03 11.00 -7.07
CA ALA A 96 3.01 12.42 -7.40
C ALA A 96 1.62 13.05 -7.18
N HIS A 97 0.55 12.34 -7.56
CA HIS A 97 -0.81 12.80 -7.32
C HIS A 97 -1.11 12.91 -5.83
N ALA A 98 -0.79 11.88 -5.05
CA ALA A 98 -0.97 11.90 -3.59
C ALA A 98 -0.18 13.04 -2.93
N LYS A 99 1.07 13.28 -3.35
CA LYS A 99 1.87 14.44 -2.89
C LYS A 99 1.12 15.76 -3.11
N THR A 100 0.55 15.95 -4.29
CA THR A 100 -0.19 17.18 -4.63
C THR A 100 -1.45 17.32 -3.77
N VAL A 101 -2.21 16.24 -3.60
CA VAL A 101 -3.43 16.26 -2.75
C VAL A 101 -3.06 16.62 -1.31
N ILE A 102 -2.02 16.01 -0.74
CA ILE A 102 -1.62 16.22 0.65
C ILE A 102 -1.00 17.60 0.85
N LYS A 103 -0.18 18.09 -0.09
CA LYS A 103 0.38 19.47 -0.03
C LYS A 103 -0.72 20.53 -0.03
N ASN A 104 -1.80 20.31 -0.77
CA ASN A 104 -2.90 21.26 -0.87
C ASN A 104 -3.89 21.17 0.30
N PHE A 105 -3.91 20.06 1.04
CA PHE A 105 -4.82 19.91 2.15
C PHE A 105 -4.35 20.72 3.36
N ARG A 106 -5.20 21.65 3.83
CA ARG A 106 -4.92 22.52 4.98
C ARG A 106 -3.53 23.17 4.93
N ARG A 107 -3.16 23.71 3.76
CA ARG A 107 -1.84 24.35 3.53
C ARG A 107 -0.65 23.40 3.78
N GLY A 108 -0.82 22.11 3.56
CA GLY A 108 0.25 21.13 3.67
C GLY A 108 0.68 20.79 5.09
N MET A 109 -0.10 21.12 6.13
CA MET A 109 0.30 20.94 7.54
C MET A 109 0.67 19.49 7.90
N TYR A 110 0.15 18.49 7.18
CA TYR A 110 0.45 17.08 7.42
C TYR A 110 1.56 16.53 6.52
N TYR A 111 1.91 17.25 5.46
CA TYR A 111 2.90 16.83 4.48
C TYR A 111 4.28 16.52 5.07
N PRO A 112 4.81 17.32 6.04
CA PRO A 112 6.13 17.07 6.63
C PRO A 112 6.27 15.74 7.35
N HIS A 113 5.16 15.10 7.78
CA HIS A 113 5.18 13.83 8.51
C HIS A 113 5.28 12.61 7.61
N ILE A 114 5.33 12.79 6.28
CA ILE A 114 5.21 11.72 5.29
C ILE A 114 6.48 11.66 4.44
N ASP A 115 7.01 10.45 4.28
CA ASP A 115 8.06 10.12 3.34
C ASP A 115 7.47 9.29 2.20
N PHE A 116 7.54 9.84 0.98
CA PHE A 116 6.99 9.20 -0.21
C PHE A 116 8.07 8.40 -0.93
N HIS A 117 7.77 7.16 -1.20
CA HIS A 117 8.65 6.23 -1.90
C HIS A 117 7.97 5.70 -3.17
N VAL A 118 8.76 5.41 -4.19
CA VAL A 118 8.31 4.80 -5.45
C VAL A 118 9.15 3.56 -5.69
N GLY A 119 8.51 2.41 -5.83
CA GLY A 119 9.22 1.15 -6.07
C GLY A 119 8.46 -0.07 -5.56
N SER A 120 9.18 -1.16 -5.34
CA SER A 120 8.64 -2.40 -4.78
C SER A 120 8.86 -2.49 -3.27
N ILE A 121 7.94 -3.17 -2.59
CA ILE A 121 8.01 -3.42 -1.14
C ILE A 121 9.29 -4.17 -0.78
N ASP A 122 9.62 -5.20 -1.56
CA ASP A 122 10.80 -6.04 -1.31
C ASP A 122 12.07 -5.21 -1.26
N LYS A 123 12.27 -4.35 -2.26
CA LYS A 123 13.46 -3.48 -2.31
C LYS A 123 13.49 -2.50 -1.16
N TYR A 124 12.36 -1.87 -0.86
CA TYR A 124 12.29 -0.88 0.19
C TYR A 124 12.52 -1.47 1.58
N LEU A 125 11.77 -2.50 1.95
CA LEU A 125 11.88 -3.10 3.29
C LEU A 125 13.21 -3.85 3.48
N SER A 126 13.71 -4.56 2.45
CA SER A 126 15.01 -5.22 2.54
C SER A 126 16.15 -4.20 2.73
N SER A 127 16.12 -3.08 2.01
CA SER A 127 17.12 -2.02 2.22
C SER A 127 17.04 -1.44 3.64
N ARG A 128 15.82 -1.17 4.14
CA ARG A 128 15.64 -0.64 5.49
C ARG A 128 16.08 -1.61 6.58
N LEU A 129 15.79 -2.91 6.42
CA LEU A 129 16.27 -3.94 7.35
C LEU A 129 17.80 -4.02 7.37
N LEU A 130 18.46 -3.98 6.21
CA LEU A 130 19.92 -3.90 6.14
C LEU A 130 20.47 -2.66 6.88
N ASP A 131 19.84 -1.49 6.72
CA ASP A 131 20.23 -0.25 7.39
C ASP A 131 20.09 -0.34 8.92
N THR A 132 19.14 -1.14 9.42
CA THR A 132 18.90 -1.35 10.86
C THR A 132 19.63 -2.58 11.42
N GLY A 133 20.42 -3.31 10.61
CA GLY A 133 21.06 -4.55 11.01
C GLY A 133 20.06 -5.66 11.33
N ASP A 134 19.02 -5.78 10.53
CA ASP A 134 17.87 -6.68 10.66
C ASP A 134 17.01 -6.44 11.92
N ALA A 135 17.20 -5.32 12.62
CA ALA A 135 16.34 -4.96 13.74
C ALA A 135 14.95 -4.46 13.25
N PRO A 136 13.87 -4.93 13.89
CA PRO A 136 12.51 -4.44 13.60
C PRO A 136 12.40 -2.94 13.89
N PHE A 137 11.74 -2.20 12.99
CA PHE A 137 11.65 -0.73 13.09
C PHE A 137 10.22 -0.18 12.93
N LEU A 138 9.28 -0.99 12.42
CA LEU A 138 7.90 -0.56 12.19
C LEU A 138 7.01 -0.86 13.39
N GLU A 139 6.28 0.14 13.85
CA GLU A 139 5.17 -0.08 14.79
C GLU A 139 3.95 -0.67 14.08
N HIS A 140 3.66 -0.18 12.87
CA HIS A 140 2.51 -0.63 12.10
C HIS A 140 2.82 -0.69 10.61
N ALA A 141 2.15 -1.60 9.92
CA ALA A 141 2.17 -1.71 8.46
C ALA A 141 0.76 -1.81 7.90
N ILE A 142 0.53 -1.23 6.73
CA ILE A 142 -0.73 -1.33 5.99
C ILE A 142 -0.42 -1.75 4.56
N LEU A 143 -1.10 -2.80 4.09
CA LEU A 143 -0.98 -3.29 2.72
C LEU A 143 -2.35 -3.17 2.02
N ASP A 144 -2.46 -2.21 1.09
CA ASP A 144 -3.62 -2.03 0.21
C ASP A 144 -3.19 -2.25 -1.24
N LEU A 145 -2.92 -3.51 -1.55
CA LEU A 145 -2.40 -3.93 -2.85
C LEU A 145 -2.70 -5.41 -3.11
N PRO A 146 -2.56 -5.85 -4.36
CA PRO A 146 -2.68 -7.26 -4.68
C PRO A 146 -1.59 -8.12 -4.00
N ASN A 147 -1.94 -9.37 -3.68
CA ASN A 147 -1.01 -10.37 -3.12
C ASN A 147 -0.35 -9.96 -1.78
N THR A 148 -1.15 -9.42 -0.90
CA THR A 148 -0.68 -8.96 0.41
C THR A 148 0.09 -10.04 1.18
N HIS A 149 -0.39 -11.29 1.14
CA HIS A 149 0.23 -12.39 1.88
C HIS A 149 1.65 -12.74 1.38
N GLY A 150 1.98 -12.45 0.12
CA GLY A 150 3.34 -12.64 -0.39
C GLY A 150 4.40 -11.77 0.30
N TYR A 151 3.99 -10.72 1.00
CA TYR A 151 4.88 -9.81 1.72
C TYR A 151 4.90 -10.05 3.24
N PHE A 152 4.14 -11.01 3.75
CA PHE A 152 3.98 -11.23 5.20
C PHE A 152 5.28 -11.58 5.91
N ASP A 153 6.15 -12.37 5.31
CA ASP A 153 7.46 -12.69 5.88
C ASP A 153 8.30 -11.42 6.08
N LEU A 154 8.43 -10.63 5.02
CA LEU A 154 9.25 -9.44 5.03
C LEU A 154 8.69 -8.34 5.95
N VAL A 155 7.37 -8.12 5.89
CA VAL A 155 6.69 -7.17 6.78
C VAL A 155 6.75 -7.65 8.23
N GLY A 156 6.58 -8.95 8.47
CA GLY A 156 6.70 -9.54 9.81
C GLY A 156 8.07 -9.32 10.44
N LYS A 157 9.16 -9.42 9.65
CA LYS A 157 10.52 -9.10 10.11
C LYS A 157 10.70 -7.62 10.45
N ALA A 158 10.11 -6.74 9.65
CA ALA A 158 10.20 -5.30 9.86
C ALA A 158 9.35 -4.78 11.04
N LEU A 159 8.26 -5.48 11.40
CA LEU A 159 7.38 -5.09 12.51
C LEU A 159 8.04 -5.36 13.87
N LYS A 160 7.90 -4.43 14.79
CA LYS A 160 8.24 -4.64 16.20
C LYS A 160 7.28 -5.64 16.85
N LEU A 161 7.69 -6.20 17.98
CA LEU A 161 6.84 -7.08 18.79
C LEU A 161 5.53 -6.35 19.16
N ASN A 162 4.39 -7.04 19.04
CA ASN A 162 3.04 -6.47 19.17
C ASN A 162 2.68 -5.42 18.10
N GLY A 163 3.55 -5.18 17.13
CA GLY A 163 3.24 -4.35 15.98
C GLY A 163 2.08 -4.91 15.16
N SER A 164 1.30 -4.04 14.52
CA SER A 164 0.10 -4.43 13.78
C SER A 164 0.32 -4.34 12.28
N LEU A 165 -0.15 -5.36 11.56
CA LEU A 165 -0.29 -5.34 10.11
C LEU A 165 -1.77 -5.26 9.75
N ILE A 166 -2.16 -4.28 8.93
CA ILE A 166 -3.48 -4.24 8.30
C ILE A 166 -3.36 -4.62 6.83
N THR A 167 -4.25 -5.49 6.39
CA THR A 167 -4.41 -5.85 4.97
C THR A 167 -5.80 -5.48 4.50
N PHE A 168 -5.92 -4.80 3.37
CA PHE A 168 -7.19 -4.66 2.68
C PHE A 168 -7.29 -5.69 1.57
N CYS A 169 -8.37 -6.46 1.57
CA CYS A 169 -8.62 -7.53 0.62
C CYS A 169 -10.03 -7.41 0.04
N PRO A 170 -10.19 -7.33 -1.28
CA PRO A 170 -11.51 -7.33 -1.92
C PRO A 170 -12.33 -8.60 -1.65
N SER A 171 -11.69 -9.71 -1.31
CA SER A 171 -12.32 -10.99 -1.05
C SER A 171 -11.87 -11.61 0.28
N ILE A 172 -12.79 -12.24 1.00
CA ILE A 172 -12.48 -13.00 2.22
C ILE A 172 -11.54 -14.17 1.95
N THR A 173 -11.55 -14.72 0.75
CA THR A 173 -10.64 -15.81 0.36
C THR A 173 -9.17 -15.38 0.37
N GLN A 174 -8.89 -14.10 0.14
CA GLN A 174 -7.53 -13.55 0.23
C GLN A 174 -7.05 -13.46 1.69
N ILE A 175 -7.95 -13.16 2.64
CA ILE A 175 -7.64 -13.24 4.07
C ILE A 175 -7.34 -14.70 4.44
N ASN A 176 -8.17 -15.65 3.97
CA ASN A 176 -7.94 -17.08 4.21
C ASN A 176 -6.59 -17.54 3.63
N ALA A 177 -6.23 -17.10 2.43
CA ALA A 177 -4.92 -17.37 1.84
C ALA A 177 -3.77 -16.83 2.71
N GLY A 178 -3.94 -15.65 3.31
CA GLY A 178 -3.00 -15.10 4.27
C GLY A 178 -2.84 -15.98 5.52
N VAL A 179 -3.95 -16.46 6.10
CA VAL A 179 -3.90 -17.38 7.27
C VAL A 179 -3.15 -18.67 6.94
N MET A 180 -3.43 -19.23 5.77
CA MET A 180 -2.75 -20.45 5.32
C MET A 180 -1.26 -20.20 5.09
N PHE A 181 -0.91 -19.07 4.48
CA PHE A 181 0.48 -18.69 4.24
C PHE A 181 1.27 -18.53 5.54
N VAL A 182 0.71 -17.85 6.54
CA VAL A 182 1.30 -17.69 7.87
C VAL A 182 1.59 -19.05 8.50
N ARG A 183 0.63 -19.96 8.46
CA ARG A 183 0.77 -21.31 9.03
C ARG A 183 1.80 -22.16 8.29
N GLN A 184 1.77 -22.15 6.96
CA GLN A 184 2.69 -22.95 6.13
C GLN A 184 4.13 -22.52 6.27
N ASN A 185 4.38 -21.23 6.52
CA ASN A 185 5.71 -20.65 6.63
C ASN A 185 6.12 -20.39 8.09
N ASN A 186 5.31 -20.80 9.07
CA ASN A 186 5.55 -20.58 10.51
C ASN A 186 5.88 -19.11 10.82
N LEU A 187 5.17 -18.17 10.22
CA LEU A 187 5.42 -16.74 10.44
C LEU A 187 4.88 -16.30 11.82
N PRO A 188 5.58 -15.40 12.52
CA PRO A 188 5.16 -14.90 13.82
C PRO A 188 4.03 -13.85 13.70
N LEU A 189 3.02 -14.15 12.92
CA LEU A 189 1.84 -13.30 12.70
C LEU A 189 0.58 -14.03 13.12
N PHE A 190 -0.29 -13.32 13.81
CA PHE A 190 -1.59 -13.82 14.25
C PHE A 190 -2.71 -12.93 13.71
N LEU A 191 -3.71 -13.54 13.06
CA LEU A 191 -4.91 -12.84 12.64
C LEU A 191 -5.80 -12.55 13.84
N GLU A 192 -5.82 -11.30 14.27
CA GLU A 192 -6.58 -10.86 15.46
C GLU A 192 -8.05 -10.58 15.13
N LYS A 193 -8.31 -9.93 13.98
CA LYS A 193 -9.66 -9.51 13.61
C LYS A 193 -9.85 -9.45 12.11
N VAL A 194 -11.06 -9.75 11.65
CA VAL A 194 -11.51 -9.48 10.28
C VAL A 194 -12.73 -8.59 10.32
N VAL A 195 -12.71 -7.52 9.56
CA VAL A 195 -13.82 -6.56 9.47
C VAL A 195 -14.27 -6.43 8.02
N GLU A 196 -15.53 -6.70 7.73
CA GLU A 196 -16.12 -6.39 6.43
C GLU A 196 -16.33 -4.87 6.31
N VAL A 197 -15.80 -4.28 5.25
CA VAL A 197 -15.94 -2.86 4.93
C VAL A 197 -16.93 -2.70 3.80
N GLY A 198 -17.95 -1.89 3.97
CA GLY A 198 -18.95 -1.63 2.93
C GLY A 198 -20.11 -0.80 3.45
N ALA A 199 -21.02 -0.41 2.55
CA ALA A 199 -22.24 0.28 2.93
C ALA A 199 -23.10 -0.60 3.82
N ALA A 200 -23.78 0.04 4.77
CA ALA A 200 -24.61 -0.58 5.80
C ALA A 200 -25.36 -1.85 5.30
N VAL A 201 -25.10 -2.95 5.97
CA VAL A 201 -25.76 -4.22 5.71
C VAL A 201 -27.24 -4.05 6.05
N GLY A 202 -28.09 -3.97 5.03
CA GLY A 202 -29.55 -4.01 5.23
C GLY A 202 -29.96 -5.35 5.82
N VAL A 203 -31.07 -5.36 6.53
CA VAL A 203 -31.69 -6.58 7.07
C VAL A 203 -32.08 -7.48 5.90
N GLY A 204 -31.34 -8.53 5.60
CA GLY A 204 -31.68 -9.45 4.50
C GLY A 204 -30.50 -10.14 3.83
N GLY A 205 -29.29 -9.88 4.31
CA GLY A 205 -28.08 -10.50 3.75
C GLY A 205 -27.55 -9.76 2.54
N ARG A 206 -26.37 -10.16 2.10
CA ARG A 206 -25.65 -9.58 0.95
C ARG A 206 -25.41 -10.68 -0.08
N GLU A 207 -25.77 -10.42 -1.32
CA GLU A 207 -25.45 -11.34 -2.42
C GLU A 207 -23.95 -11.26 -2.72
N TRP A 208 -23.33 -12.42 -2.95
CA TRP A 208 -21.92 -12.55 -3.24
C TRP A 208 -21.70 -12.90 -4.70
N ASP A 209 -20.74 -12.27 -5.33
CA ASP A 209 -20.22 -12.62 -6.65
C ASP A 209 -19.15 -13.70 -6.45
N VAL A 210 -19.44 -14.91 -6.87
CA VAL A 210 -18.52 -16.06 -6.78
C VAL A 210 -18.29 -16.57 -8.20
N ARG A 211 -17.09 -16.32 -8.75
CA ARG A 211 -16.77 -16.72 -10.13
C ARG A 211 -15.28 -16.95 -10.34
N PRO A 212 -14.91 -17.85 -11.26
CA PRO A 212 -13.52 -17.95 -11.69
C PRO A 212 -13.15 -16.77 -12.60
N VAL A 213 -11.94 -16.24 -12.41
CA VAL A 213 -11.39 -15.19 -13.26
C VAL A 213 -9.93 -15.48 -13.62
N LYS A 214 -9.47 -14.96 -14.74
CA LYS A 214 -8.05 -14.94 -15.07
C LYS A 214 -7.47 -13.62 -14.58
N PRO A 215 -6.37 -13.62 -13.78
CA PRO A 215 -5.69 -12.42 -13.34
C PRO A 215 -5.26 -11.55 -14.52
N ARG A 216 -5.44 -10.23 -14.40
CA ARG A 216 -5.04 -9.27 -15.46
C ARG A 216 -3.55 -9.36 -15.83
N ALA A 217 -2.70 -9.71 -14.87
CA ALA A 217 -1.28 -9.90 -15.12
C ALA A 217 -1.01 -11.04 -16.11
N LEU A 218 -1.78 -12.15 -16.02
CA LEU A 218 -1.69 -13.25 -16.98
C LEU A 218 -2.21 -12.86 -18.37
N LEU A 219 -3.32 -12.12 -18.41
CA LEU A 219 -3.88 -11.63 -19.67
C LEU A 219 -2.93 -10.65 -20.38
N LYS A 220 -2.24 -9.78 -19.62
CA LYS A 220 -1.22 -8.88 -20.17
C LYS A 220 0.00 -9.66 -20.68
N ALA A 221 0.51 -10.61 -19.89
CA ALA A 221 1.64 -11.44 -20.29
C ALA A 221 1.34 -12.23 -21.60
N GLN A 222 0.15 -12.82 -21.68
CA GLN A 222 -0.30 -13.50 -22.90
C GLN A 222 -0.46 -12.55 -24.09
N ALA A 223 -0.91 -11.31 -23.87
CA ALA A 223 -1.03 -10.30 -24.91
C ALA A 223 0.34 -9.76 -25.37
N GLU A 224 1.35 -9.77 -24.49
CA GLU A 224 2.72 -9.39 -24.80
C GLU A 224 3.46 -10.52 -25.55
N GLU A 225 3.24 -11.78 -25.19
CA GLU A 225 3.77 -12.94 -25.93
C GLU A 225 3.23 -13.00 -27.36
N VAL A 226 1.94 -12.68 -27.57
CA VAL A 226 1.32 -12.64 -28.92
C VAL A 226 1.84 -11.46 -29.76
N LYS A 227 2.40 -10.42 -29.14
CA LYS A 227 2.95 -9.24 -29.82
C LYS A 227 4.43 -9.36 -30.17
N GLN A 228 5.11 -10.44 -29.80
CA GLN A 228 6.44 -10.72 -30.36
C GLN A 228 6.25 -11.38 -31.75
N PRO A 229 6.48 -10.68 -32.86
CA PRO A 229 6.45 -11.32 -34.14
C PRO A 229 7.70 -12.20 -34.23
N GLU A 230 7.51 -13.48 -34.55
CA GLU A 230 8.55 -14.23 -35.23
C GLU A 230 8.97 -13.43 -36.46
N ILE A 231 10.20 -12.98 -36.45
CA ILE A 231 10.85 -12.42 -37.66
C ILE A 231 11.05 -13.60 -38.61
N LEU A 232 10.03 -13.89 -39.40
CA LEU A 232 10.15 -14.61 -40.64
C LEU A 232 10.00 -13.57 -41.73
N GLU A 233 11.11 -13.37 -42.46
CA GLU A 233 11.15 -12.61 -43.70
C GLU A 233 10.11 -13.12 -44.67
N GLY A 234 9.34 -12.22 -45.27
CA GLY A 234 8.66 -12.47 -46.53
C GLY A 234 7.19 -12.12 -46.61
N ASN A 235 6.94 -10.97 -47.28
CA ASN A 235 5.77 -10.56 -48.06
C ASN A 235 4.48 -10.10 -47.40
N GLU A 236 4.27 -8.87 -47.71
CA GLU A 236 3.13 -7.94 -47.94
C GLU A 236 1.69 -8.46 -47.77
N ASP A 237 0.89 -7.48 -47.24
CA ASP A 237 -0.55 -7.37 -47.34
C ASP A 237 -1.48 -8.31 -46.54
N VAL A 238 -1.80 -7.95 -45.31
CA VAL A 238 -3.19 -8.04 -44.84
C VAL A 238 -3.51 -6.89 -43.84
N SER A 239 -4.34 -6.02 -44.32
CA SER A 239 -4.83 -4.82 -43.67
C SER A 239 -5.85 -5.05 -42.53
N GLY A 240 -5.78 -4.26 -41.53
CA GLY A 240 -6.91 -3.47 -40.97
C GLY A 240 -7.97 -4.14 -40.11
N ALA A 241 -8.26 -5.43 -40.18
CA ALA A 241 -9.48 -5.97 -39.55
C ALA A 241 -9.32 -6.61 -38.16
N ALA A 242 -8.09 -6.80 -37.70
CA ALA A 242 -7.82 -7.47 -36.42
C ALA A 242 -7.70 -6.51 -35.21
N VAL A 243 -7.48 -5.22 -35.48
CA VAL A 243 -7.24 -4.22 -34.42
C VAL A 243 -8.54 -3.74 -33.76
N GLU A 244 -9.63 -3.62 -34.55
CA GLU A 244 -10.92 -3.15 -34.01
C GLU A 244 -11.60 -4.12 -33.04
N LYS A 245 -11.35 -5.42 -33.17
CA LYS A 245 -11.97 -6.44 -32.32
C LYS A 245 -11.33 -6.54 -30.93
N PHE A 246 -10.10 -6.05 -30.76
CA PHE A 246 -9.40 -6.02 -29.48
C PHE A 246 -9.71 -4.77 -28.64
N GLU A 247 -10.01 -3.63 -29.29
CA GLU A 247 -10.41 -2.43 -28.56
C GLU A 247 -11.81 -2.55 -27.95
N ALA A 248 -12.75 -3.25 -28.60
CA ALA A 248 -14.10 -3.48 -28.08
C ALA A 248 -14.10 -4.34 -26.81
N ILE A 249 -13.17 -5.29 -26.64
CA ILE A 249 -13.05 -6.12 -25.44
C ILE A 249 -12.38 -5.36 -24.29
N ALA A 250 -11.52 -4.39 -24.61
CA ALA A 250 -10.85 -3.56 -23.60
C ALA A 250 -11.75 -2.49 -22.99
N THR A 251 -12.77 -2.04 -23.71
CA THR A 251 -13.65 -0.93 -23.27
C THR A 251 -14.72 -1.38 -22.27
N GLU A 252 -15.19 -2.62 -22.32
CA GLU A 252 -16.14 -3.16 -21.34
C GLU A 252 -15.53 -3.55 -19.98
N ALA A 253 -14.19 -3.62 -19.88
CA ALA A 253 -13.47 -3.99 -18.67
C ALA A 253 -13.02 -2.80 -17.80
N SER A 254 -13.34 -1.54 -18.17
CA SER A 254 -12.80 -0.34 -17.52
C SER A 254 -13.60 0.18 -16.31
N THR A 255 -14.63 -0.52 -15.88
CA THR A 255 -15.37 -0.17 -14.64
C THR A 255 -14.86 -0.99 -13.45
N GLY A 256 -13.92 -0.40 -12.73
CA GLY A 256 -13.73 -0.60 -11.28
C GLY A 256 -13.31 -1.99 -10.81
N GLU A 257 -12.13 -2.51 -11.16
CA GLU A 257 -11.69 -3.76 -10.58
C GLU A 257 -10.29 -3.73 -9.99
N ALA A 258 -10.25 -4.09 -8.69
CA ALA A 258 -9.03 -4.39 -7.96
C ALA A 258 -8.30 -5.57 -8.61
N SER A 259 -7.01 -5.45 -8.80
CA SER A 259 -6.16 -6.51 -9.31
C SER A 259 -6.15 -7.71 -8.37
N ILE A 260 -6.29 -8.89 -8.94
CA ILE A 260 -6.35 -10.16 -8.22
C ILE A 260 -4.97 -10.77 -8.19
N THR A 261 -4.61 -11.26 -7.03
CA THR A 261 -3.31 -11.86 -6.73
C THR A 261 -3.24 -13.34 -6.94
N ARG A 262 -2.08 -13.81 -7.38
CA ARG A 262 -1.78 -15.22 -7.54
C ARG A 262 -1.54 -15.90 -6.21
N THR A 263 -2.43 -16.81 -5.83
CA THR A 263 -2.01 -18.04 -5.17
C THR A 263 -1.67 -19.05 -6.27
N PRO A 264 -0.57 -19.78 -6.23
CA PRO A 264 -0.38 -20.89 -7.15
C PRO A 264 -1.44 -21.93 -6.85
N ALA A 265 -2.46 -22.01 -7.71
CA ALA A 265 -3.39 -23.12 -7.68
C ALA A 265 -2.66 -24.38 -8.17
N PRO A 266 -2.84 -25.54 -7.54
CA PRO A 266 -2.33 -26.77 -8.07
C PRO A 266 -3.09 -27.06 -9.37
N ASN A 267 -2.38 -27.02 -10.50
CA ASN A 267 -2.77 -27.55 -11.80
C ASN A 267 -4.09 -27.04 -12.40
N GLY A 268 -4.07 -25.95 -13.14
CA GLY A 268 -5.21 -25.58 -13.96
C GLY A 268 -5.18 -24.15 -14.51
N GLY A 269 -4.53 -23.90 -15.62
CA GLY A 269 -4.83 -22.80 -16.54
C GLY A 269 -4.83 -21.35 -16.03
N GLY A 270 -4.33 -21.05 -14.83
CA GLY A 270 -4.23 -19.69 -14.30
C GLY A 270 -5.56 -19.05 -13.90
N TRP A 271 -6.59 -19.86 -13.60
CA TRP A 271 -7.86 -19.38 -13.05
C TRP A 271 -7.81 -19.21 -11.54
N GLU A 272 -8.39 -18.13 -11.04
CA GLU A 272 -8.56 -17.83 -9.62
C GLU A 272 -10.04 -17.64 -9.28
N MET A 273 -10.46 -18.01 -8.05
CA MET A 273 -11.82 -17.77 -7.58
C MET A 273 -11.92 -16.39 -6.96
N ILE A 274 -12.86 -15.60 -7.43
CA ILE A 274 -13.34 -14.41 -6.73
C ILE A 274 -14.52 -14.77 -5.86
N CYS A 275 -14.48 -14.35 -4.59
CA CYS A 275 -15.61 -14.33 -3.69
C CYS A 275 -15.72 -12.93 -3.08
N ARG A 276 -16.67 -12.16 -3.54
CA ARG A 276 -16.92 -10.79 -3.04
C ARG A 276 -18.42 -10.50 -3.02
N PRO A 277 -18.86 -9.57 -2.15
CA PRO A 277 -20.25 -9.12 -2.20
C PRO A 277 -20.60 -8.56 -3.56
N LYS A 278 -21.76 -8.95 -4.09
CA LYS A 278 -22.26 -8.44 -5.36
C LYS A 278 -22.52 -6.95 -5.24
N VAL A 279 -21.96 -6.15 -6.12
CA VAL A 279 -22.14 -4.71 -6.16
C VAL A 279 -23.47 -4.42 -6.85
N GLY A 280 -24.42 -3.85 -6.13
CA GLY A 280 -25.68 -3.36 -6.70
C GLY A 280 -25.52 -2.04 -7.46
N ILE A 281 -26.65 -1.44 -7.85
CA ILE A 281 -26.73 -0.16 -8.62
C ILE A 281 -26.01 1.02 -7.90
N ARG A 282 -25.79 0.95 -6.59
CA ARG A 282 -24.90 1.86 -5.86
C ARG A 282 -23.53 1.23 -5.71
N ILE A 283 -22.55 1.83 -6.35
CA ILE A 283 -21.14 1.49 -6.21
C ILE A 283 -20.68 1.90 -4.81
N SER A 284 -20.94 1.07 -3.84
CA SER A 284 -20.23 1.13 -2.57
C SER A 284 -19.22 -0.02 -2.58
N GLY A 285 -17.95 0.32 -2.75
CA GLY A 285 -16.88 -0.67 -2.67
C GLY A 285 -17.00 -1.44 -1.38
N GLY A 286 -17.02 -2.76 -1.45
CA GLY A 286 -16.93 -3.66 -0.30
C GLY A 286 -15.59 -4.36 -0.31
N GLY A 287 -15.16 -4.85 0.85
CA GLY A 287 -13.94 -5.61 1.02
C GLY A 287 -13.76 -6.03 2.46
N PHE A 288 -12.63 -6.61 2.76
CA PHE A 288 -12.30 -7.11 4.08
C PHE A 288 -10.99 -6.49 4.55
N VAL A 289 -10.98 -6.06 5.80
CA VAL A 289 -9.78 -5.62 6.49
C VAL A 289 -9.37 -6.73 7.44
N GLY A 290 -8.18 -7.29 7.25
CA GLY A 290 -7.55 -8.18 8.21
C GLY A 290 -6.61 -7.39 9.10
N LEU A 291 -6.78 -7.51 10.42
CA LEU A 291 -5.84 -7.01 11.41
C LEU A 291 -5.00 -8.19 11.90
N TRP A 292 -3.70 -8.08 11.73
CA TRP A 292 -2.71 -9.06 12.15
C TRP A 292 -1.79 -8.44 13.19
N ARG A 293 -1.30 -9.26 14.11
CA ARG A 293 -0.36 -8.82 15.14
C ARG A 293 0.90 -9.68 15.11
N ARG A 294 2.06 -9.04 15.24
CA ARG A 294 3.30 -9.75 15.41
C ARG A 294 3.42 -10.30 16.83
N MET A 295 3.64 -11.60 16.92
CA MET A 295 3.90 -12.33 18.15
C MET A 295 5.40 -12.56 18.35
N THR A 296 5.78 -13.05 19.51
CA THR A 296 7.13 -13.59 19.74
C THR A 296 7.38 -14.78 18.82
N ASP A 297 8.60 -14.93 18.34
CA ASP A 297 8.99 -16.11 17.59
C ASP A 297 8.81 -17.35 18.49
N SER A 298 8.19 -18.42 17.96
CA SER A 298 7.82 -19.63 18.71
C SER A 298 9.02 -20.49 19.19
N SER A 299 10.20 -19.91 19.25
CA SER A 299 11.47 -20.56 19.61
C SER A 299 12.07 -20.06 20.94
N GLU A 300 11.31 -19.32 21.76
CA GLU A 300 11.67 -19.03 23.16
C GLU A 300 10.72 -19.68 24.16
#